data_d72bd8a60178096544058a8f6e694a6c
#
_entry.id   d72bd8a60178096544058a8f6e694a6c
#
_cell.length_a   1.000
_cell.length_b   1.000
_cell.length_c   1.000
_cell.angle_alpha   90.00
_cell.angle_beta   90.00
_cell.angle_gamma   90.00
#
_symmetry.space_group_name_H-M   'P 1'
#
loop_
_entity.id
_entity.type
_entity.pdbx_description
1 polymer ?
#
loop_
_entity_poly.entity_id
_entity_poly.type
_entity_poly.pdbx_seq_one_letter_code
_entity_poly.pdbx_strand_id
1 'polypeptide(L)'
;MNVAEFGSPIARRIYLALGYFDGMHLGHRAIAETVRSSAEKLGCAPAISTFADSPAGKTPVYSYHDRKELYAECGMEICLTMYFSAVGRMTGGEFFRRLTETYDIAGIACGEDHTFGCDLLGVDELGK
;
A
#
# COMPACT_ATOMS: atom_id res chain seq x y z
N MET A 1 2.04 -15.08 -2.64
CA MET A 1 1.57 -13.81 -2.02
C MET A 1 0.07 -13.85 -1.87
N ASN A 2 -0.44 -13.48 -0.72
CA ASN A 2 -1.87 -13.41 -0.45
C ASN A 2 -2.41 -12.05 -0.88
N VAL A 3 -3.59 -12.02 -1.46
CA VAL A 3 -4.25 -10.80 -1.89
C VAL A 3 -5.46 -10.54 -0.97
N ALA A 4 -5.58 -9.32 -0.45
CA ALA A 4 -6.71 -8.90 0.36
C ALA A 4 -7.26 -7.60 -0.20
N GLU A 5 -8.60 -7.48 -0.28
CA GLU A 5 -9.24 -6.24 -0.69
C GLU A 5 -9.35 -5.30 0.51
N PHE A 6 -9.18 -4.00 0.25
CA PHE A 6 -9.34 -2.98 1.29
C PHE A 6 -10.74 -3.06 1.90
N GLY A 7 -10.79 -3.18 3.21
CA GLY A 7 -12.02 -3.40 3.96
C GLY A 7 -12.20 -4.85 4.44
N SER A 8 -11.53 -5.80 3.81
CA SER A 8 -11.54 -7.19 4.25
C SER A 8 -10.46 -7.42 5.29
N PRO A 9 -10.74 -8.15 6.39
CA PRO A 9 -9.75 -8.32 7.46
C PRO A 9 -8.55 -9.15 7.03
N ILE A 10 -7.40 -8.87 7.65
CA ILE A 10 -6.19 -9.66 7.51
C ILE A 10 -5.86 -10.20 8.91
N ALA A 11 -5.66 -11.51 9.02
CA ALA A 11 -5.46 -12.16 10.31
C ALA A 11 -4.10 -11.89 10.94
N ARG A 12 -3.17 -11.27 10.22
CA ARG A 12 -1.81 -11.01 10.68
C ARG A 12 -1.56 -9.53 10.87
N ARG A 13 -0.68 -9.20 11.82
CA ARG A 13 -0.14 -7.85 11.93
C ARG A 13 0.74 -7.59 10.70
N ILE A 14 0.65 -6.39 10.12
CA ILE A 14 1.35 -6.06 8.89
C ILE A 14 2.22 -4.82 9.05
N TYR A 15 3.31 -4.76 8.29
CA TYR A 15 4.04 -3.54 8.00
C TYR A 15 3.75 -3.19 6.54
N LEU A 16 3.23 -2.01 6.28
CA LEU A 16 2.61 -1.68 5.00
C LEU A 16 3.42 -0.68 4.18
N ALA A 17 3.74 -1.04 2.94
CA ALA A 17 4.18 -0.09 1.93
C ALA A 17 2.92 0.51 1.31
N LEU A 18 2.67 1.79 1.56
CA LEU A 18 1.44 2.47 1.14
C LEU A 18 1.69 3.33 -0.09
N GLY A 19 0.97 3.06 -1.16
CA GLY A 19 1.09 3.79 -2.42
C GLY A 19 0.38 3.08 -3.54
N TYR A 20 0.53 3.58 -4.75
CA TYR A 20 0.01 2.92 -5.94
C TYR A 20 0.97 1.81 -6.41
N PHE A 21 2.25 2.11 -6.50
CA PHE A 21 3.28 1.18 -6.98
C PHE A 21 2.91 0.56 -8.33
N ASP A 22 2.66 1.41 -9.33
CA ASP A 22 2.29 0.96 -10.68
C ASP A 22 3.42 0.24 -11.43
N GLY A 23 4.62 0.29 -10.88
CA GLY A 23 5.79 -0.46 -11.31
C GLY A 23 6.77 -0.52 -10.15
N MET A 24 7.86 -1.25 -10.30
CA MET A 24 8.86 -1.38 -9.23
C MET A 24 10.19 -0.79 -9.66
N HIS A 25 10.21 0.55 -9.84
CA HIS A 25 11.47 1.25 -10.07
C HIS A 25 12.31 1.31 -8.78
N LEU A 26 13.53 1.86 -8.86
CA LEU A 26 14.50 1.83 -7.75
C LEU A 26 13.94 2.41 -6.43
N GLY A 27 13.21 3.50 -6.50
CA GLY A 27 12.61 4.10 -5.31
C GLY A 27 11.58 3.18 -4.65
N HIS A 28 10.74 2.54 -5.45
CA HIS A 28 9.75 1.58 -4.96
C HIS A 28 10.40 0.35 -4.35
N ARG A 29 11.48 -0.14 -4.96
CA ARG A 29 12.24 -1.28 -4.43
C ARG A 29 12.88 -0.96 -3.09
N ALA A 30 13.36 0.25 -2.90
CA ALA A 30 13.90 0.70 -1.62
C ALA A 30 12.84 0.70 -0.53
N ILE A 31 11.63 1.15 -0.84
CA ILE A 31 10.50 1.13 0.09
C ILE A 31 10.12 -0.30 0.44
N ALA A 32 10.02 -1.18 -0.56
CA ALA A 32 9.70 -2.59 -0.35
C ALA A 32 10.75 -3.28 0.52
N GLU A 33 12.02 -3.00 0.32
CA GLU A 33 13.11 -3.55 1.14
C GLU A 33 13.02 -3.06 2.59
N THR A 34 12.72 -1.79 2.79
CA THR A 34 12.52 -1.24 4.13
C THR A 34 11.36 -1.93 4.85
N VAL A 35 10.25 -2.13 4.14
CA VAL A 35 9.07 -2.80 4.68
C VAL A 35 9.38 -4.25 5.02
N ARG A 36 10.04 -4.97 4.10
CA ARG A 36 10.40 -6.38 4.33
C ARG A 36 11.31 -6.53 5.55
N SER A 37 12.33 -5.70 5.64
CA SER A 37 13.28 -5.71 6.75
C SER A 37 12.63 -5.36 8.08
N SER A 38 11.79 -4.32 8.10
CA SER A 38 11.08 -3.89 9.30
C SER A 38 10.07 -4.93 9.77
N ALA A 39 9.35 -5.55 8.83
CA ALA A 39 8.40 -6.61 9.14
C ALA A 39 9.10 -7.82 9.78
N GLU A 40 10.25 -8.19 9.24
CA GLU A 40 11.05 -9.29 9.81
C GLU A 40 11.46 -8.98 11.23
N LYS A 41 11.97 -7.78 11.50
CA LYS A 41 12.39 -7.37 12.84
C LYS A 41 11.25 -7.35 13.84
N LEU A 42 10.06 -6.99 13.41
CA LEU A 42 8.88 -6.85 14.27
C LEU A 42 8.04 -8.12 14.34
N GLY A 43 8.38 -9.14 13.56
CA GLY A 43 7.64 -10.40 13.53
C GLY A 43 6.26 -10.29 12.88
N CYS A 44 6.10 -9.39 11.91
CA CYS A 44 4.84 -9.19 11.19
C CYS A 44 5.01 -9.46 9.70
N ALA A 45 3.92 -9.38 8.93
CA ALA A 45 3.94 -9.66 7.51
C ALA A 45 4.23 -8.39 6.69
N PRO A 46 5.15 -8.43 5.72
CA PRO A 46 5.33 -7.31 4.81
C PRO A 46 4.18 -7.25 3.80
N ALA A 47 3.55 -6.08 3.70
CA ALA A 47 2.41 -5.87 2.82
C ALA A 47 2.66 -4.65 1.92
N ILE A 48 2.06 -4.67 0.75
CA ILE A 48 2.12 -3.56 -0.21
C ILE A 48 0.72 -3.26 -0.72
N SER A 49 0.39 -1.99 -0.83
CA SER A 49 -0.90 -1.58 -1.39
C SER A 49 -0.80 -1.29 -2.88
N THR A 50 -1.90 -1.44 -3.60
CA THR A 50 -2.00 -1.03 -5.00
C THR A 50 -3.47 -0.80 -5.35
N PHE A 51 -3.72 -0.21 -6.52
CA PHE A 51 -5.06 -0.07 -7.05
C PHE A 51 -5.28 -1.07 -8.18
N ALA A 52 -6.41 -1.80 -8.13
CA ALA A 52 -6.79 -2.71 -9.20
C ALA A 52 -7.30 -1.94 -10.42
N ASP A 53 -7.97 -0.78 -10.18
CA ASP A 53 -8.39 0.13 -11.24
C ASP A 53 -7.38 1.27 -11.39
N SER A 54 -7.30 1.87 -12.58
CA SER A 54 -6.41 2.98 -12.82
C SER A 54 -7.01 4.30 -12.31
N PRO A 55 -6.21 5.16 -11.67
CA PRO A 55 -6.65 6.54 -11.41
C PRO A 55 -7.04 7.24 -12.72
N ALA A 56 -7.99 8.16 -12.64
CA ALA A 56 -8.48 8.89 -13.80
C ALA A 56 -7.33 9.56 -14.55
N GLY A 57 -7.29 9.39 -15.87
CA GLY A 57 -6.29 9.99 -16.72
C GLY A 57 -4.93 9.32 -16.74
N LYS A 58 -4.77 8.18 -16.06
CA LYS A 58 -3.50 7.45 -16.02
C LYS A 58 -3.61 6.08 -16.66
N THR A 59 -2.58 5.71 -17.43
CA THR A 59 -2.42 4.36 -17.96
C THR A 59 -1.30 3.69 -17.16
N PRO A 60 -1.55 2.56 -16.49
CA PRO A 60 -0.51 1.91 -15.70
C PRO A 60 0.58 1.32 -16.61
N VAL A 61 1.83 1.35 -16.11
CA VAL A 61 2.98 0.78 -16.82
C VAL A 61 2.84 -0.74 -16.91
N TYR A 62 2.37 -1.35 -15.83
CA TYR A 62 2.16 -2.80 -15.75
C TYR A 62 0.71 -3.08 -15.42
N SER A 63 0.19 -4.22 -15.91
CA SER A 63 -1.13 -4.70 -15.53
C SER A 63 -1.15 -5.01 -14.03
N TYR A 64 -2.35 -5.07 -13.46
CA TYR A 64 -2.52 -5.48 -12.07
C TYR A 64 -1.91 -6.86 -11.80
N HIS A 65 -2.11 -7.80 -12.72
CA HIS A 65 -1.53 -9.14 -12.60
C HIS A 65 0.00 -9.10 -12.56
N ASP A 66 0.62 -8.37 -13.49
CA ASP A 66 2.08 -8.24 -13.57
C ASP A 66 2.64 -7.54 -12.35
N ARG A 67 1.94 -6.54 -11.84
CA ARG A 67 2.36 -5.84 -10.62
C ARG A 67 2.40 -6.78 -9.42
N LYS A 68 1.40 -7.64 -9.27
CA LYS A 68 1.38 -8.61 -8.17
C LYS A 68 2.59 -9.55 -8.22
N GLU A 69 3.00 -9.97 -9.41
CA GLU A 69 4.19 -10.78 -9.58
C GLU A 69 5.46 -10.04 -9.14
N LEU A 70 5.57 -8.76 -9.51
CA LEU A 70 6.70 -7.92 -9.11
C LEU A 70 6.76 -7.75 -7.59
N TYR A 71 5.62 -7.55 -6.95
CA TYR A 71 5.55 -7.40 -5.49
C TYR A 71 6.00 -8.67 -4.79
N ALA A 72 5.57 -9.82 -5.28
CA ALA A 72 5.97 -11.11 -4.74
C ALA A 72 7.49 -11.32 -4.86
N GLU A 73 8.07 -10.92 -5.98
CA GLU A 73 9.52 -10.98 -6.20
C GLU A 73 10.29 -10.08 -5.23
N CYS A 74 9.67 -8.98 -4.79
CA CYS A 74 10.27 -8.08 -3.81
C CYS A 74 10.10 -8.56 -2.36
N GLY A 75 9.52 -9.74 -2.15
CA GLY A 75 9.39 -10.32 -0.83
C GLY A 75 8.14 -9.93 -0.06
N MET A 76 7.16 -9.33 -0.73
CA MET A 76 5.89 -9.00 -0.10
C MET A 76 5.05 -10.26 0.09
N GLU A 77 4.45 -10.41 1.26
CA GLU A 77 3.59 -11.56 1.56
C GLU A 77 2.11 -11.25 1.36
N ILE A 78 1.72 -9.98 1.41
CA ILE A 78 0.33 -9.56 1.28
C ILE A 78 0.24 -8.38 0.31
N CYS A 79 -0.70 -8.45 -0.62
CA CYS A 79 -1.06 -7.34 -1.49
C CYS A 79 -2.41 -6.80 -1.05
N LEU A 80 -2.44 -5.58 -0.53
CA LEU A 80 -3.67 -4.91 -0.15
C LEU A 80 -4.20 -4.17 -1.36
N THR A 81 -5.26 -4.71 -1.95
CA THR A 81 -5.83 -4.19 -3.19
C THR A 81 -6.93 -3.18 -2.89
N MET A 82 -6.79 -2.00 -3.47
CA MET A 82 -7.75 -0.91 -3.35
C MET A 82 -8.36 -0.61 -4.71
N TYR A 83 -9.51 0.07 -4.68
CA TYR A 83 -10.14 0.59 -5.90
C TYR A 83 -10.16 2.10 -5.82
N PHE A 84 -9.55 2.76 -6.78
CA PHE A 84 -9.47 4.22 -6.80
C PHE A 84 -10.85 4.87 -6.80
N SER A 85 -11.82 4.24 -7.46
CA SER A 85 -13.20 4.70 -7.48
C SER A 85 -13.82 4.81 -6.09
N ALA A 86 -13.36 4.00 -5.14
CA ALA A 86 -13.84 4.05 -3.75
C ALA A 86 -12.95 4.93 -2.87
N VAL A 87 -11.63 4.69 -2.90
CA VAL A 87 -10.67 5.37 -2.03
C VAL A 87 -10.48 6.83 -2.40
N GLY A 88 -10.51 7.15 -3.70
CA GLY A 88 -10.31 8.51 -4.18
C GLY A 88 -11.35 9.52 -3.71
N ARG A 89 -12.49 9.05 -3.21
CA ARG A 89 -13.56 9.90 -2.66
C ARG A 89 -13.41 10.17 -1.17
N MET A 90 -12.54 9.43 -0.51
CA MET A 90 -12.30 9.60 0.92
C MET A 90 -11.35 10.75 1.18
N THR A 91 -11.54 11.45 2.30
CA THR A 91 -10.50 12.34 2.80
C THR A 91 -9.33 11.49 3.29
N GLY A 92 -8.16 12.10 3.41
CA GLY A 92 -6.99 11.40 3.96
C GLY A 92 -7.25 10.88 5.37
N GLY A 93 -7.96 11.66 6.20
CA GLY A 93 -8.33 11.25 7.54
C GLY A 93 -9.26 10.06 7.58
N GLU A 94 -10.27 10.02 6.70
CA GLU A 94 -11.18 8.87 6.59
C GLU A 94 -10.44 7.61 6.14
N PHE A 95 -9.58 7.75 5.13
CA PHE A 95 -8.80 6.63 4.62
C PHE A 95 -7.91 6.05 5.72
N PHE A 96 -7.17 6.91 6.41
CA PHE A 96 -6.27 6.48 7.48
C PHE A 96 -7.02 5.83 8.63
N ARG A 97 -8.16 6.40 9.01
CA ARG A 97 -9.01 5.82 10.06
C ARG A 97 -9.49 4.43 9.70
N ARG A 98 -10.00 4.24 8.48
CA ARG A 98 -10.47 2.92 8.02
C ARG A 98 -9.32 1.91 7.97
N LEU A 99 -8.16 2.36 7.51
CA LEU A 99 -6.97 1.52 7.44
C LEU A 99 -6.58 0.99 8.83
N THR A 100 -6.51 1.88 9.81
CA THR A 100 -6.06 1.52 11.16
C THR A 100 -7.13 0.80 11.97
N GLU A 101 -8.41 1.02 11.68
CA GLU A 101 -9.51 0.28 12.33
C GLU A 101 -9.67 -1.13 11.77
N THR A 102 -9.35 -1.33 10.49
CA THR A 102 -9.54 -2.62 9.83
C THR A 102 -8.35 -3.55 10.02
N TYR A 103 -7.13 -2.99 10.07
CA TYR A 103 -5.91 -3.77 10.06
C TYR A 103 -5.04 -3.46 11.27
N ASP A 104 -4.34 -4.49 11.76
CA ASP A 104 -3.33 -4.33 12.79
C ASP A 104 -2.01 -3.94 12.11
N ILE A 105 -1.70 -2.66 12.12
CA ILE A 105 -0.57 -2.09 11.39
C ILE A 105 0.56 -1.77 12.33
N ALA A 106 1.71 -2.42 12.14
CA ALA A 106 2.93 -2.16 12.90
C ALA A 106 3.64 -0.89 12.45
N GLY A 107 3.53 -0.57 11.16
CA GLY A 107 4.13 0.64 10.60
C GLY A 107 3.77 0.80 9.14
N ILE A 108 4.02 2.00 8.62
CA ILE A 108 3.73 2.38 7.24
C ILE A 108 4.96 3.07 6.67
N ALA A 109 5.34 2.67 5.44
CA ALA A 109 6.35 3.36 4.65
C ALA A 109 5.75 3.80 3.33
N CYS A 110 6.04 5.01 2.89
CA CYS A 110 5.55 5.54 1.61
C CYS A 110 6.54 6.54 1.02
N GLY A 111 6.38 6.82 -0.27
CA GLY A 111 7.24 7.75 -0.97
C GLY A 111 6.94 9.21 -0.60
N GLU A 112 7.93 10.08 -0.80
CA GLU A 112 7.82 11.50 -0.44
C GLU A 112 6.72 12.23 -1.19
N ASP A 113 6.47 11.84 -2.44
CA ASP A 113 5.47 12.50 -3.29
C ASP A 113 4.08 11.88 -3.16
N HIS A 114 3.93 10.90 -2.30
CA HIS A 114 2.66 10.21 -2.16
C HIS A 114 1.67 11.04 -1.37
N THR A 115 0.43 11.11 -1.86
CA THR A 115 -0.69 11.79 -1.20
C THR A 115 -1.86 10.83 -1.02
N PHE A 116 -2.74 11.13 -0.06
CA PHE A 116 -3.82 10.22 0.34
C PHE A 116 -5.16 10.94 0.34
N GLY A 117 -6.18 10.28 -0.24
CA GLY A 117 -7.54 10.76 -0.22
C GLY A 117 -7.76 11.99 -1.11
N CYS A 118 -8.95 12.53 -1.06
CA CYS A 118 -9.34 13.66 -1.92
C CYS A 118 -8.80 15.01 -1.44
N ASP A 119 -8.35 15.09 -0.19
CA ASP A 119 -7.74 16.30 0.38
C ASP A 119 -6.21 16.30 0.27
N LEU A 120 -5.64 15.30 -0.39
CA LEU A 120 -4.22 15.23 -0.74
C LEU A 120 -3.27 15.38 0.45
N LEU A 121 -3.54 14.68 1.54
CA LEU A 121 -2.66 14.66 2.70
C LEU A 121 -1.29 14.09 2.34
N GLY A 122 -0.24 14.78 2.76
CA GLY A 122 1.13 14.32 2.53
C GLY A 122 1.57 13.27 3.54
N VAL A 123 2.69 12.66 3.24
CA VAL A 123 3.31 11.62 4.05
C VAL A 123 3.58 12.08 5.50
N ASP A 124 4.00 13.32 5.68
CA ASP A 124 4.32 13.86 7.00
C ASP A 124 3.11 13.90 7.93
N GLU A 125 1.92 14.04 7.38
CA GLU A 125 0.70 14.08 8.15
C GLU A 125 0.24 12.69 8.57
N LEU A 126 0.57 11.68 7.77
CA LEU A 126 0.24 10.29 8.08
C LEU A 126 1.33 9.58 8.91
N GLY A 127 2.56 10.02 8.80
CA GLY A 127 3.69 9.40 9.48
C GLY A 127 3.79 9.69 10.98
N LYS A 128 2.82 10.35 11.52
CA LYS A 128 2.83 10.73 12.94
C LYS A 128 2.16 9.70 13.82
#